data_edd1a7cddebf1426efc9a29f92200cea
#
_entry.id   edd1a7cddebf1426efc9a29f92200cea
#
_cell.length_a   1.000
_cell.length_b   1.000
_cell.length_c   1.000
_cell.angle_alpha   90.00
_cell.angle_beta   90.00
_cell.angle_gamma   90.00
#
_symmetry.space_group_name_H-M   'P 1'
#
loop_
_entity.id
_entity.type
_entity.pdbx_description
1 polymer ?
#
loop_
_entity_poly.entity_id
_entity_poly.type
_entity_poly.pdbx_seq_one_letter_code
_entity_poly.pdbx_strand_id
1 'polypeptide(L)'
;LMLQTHYRSPLDFSDERLQEAQSALGRLTNFVNNTEWLCSNPAQEPSMLDLDAYRQAIDTMRDSFVEAMDDDFNTAGALGAIFTFVSEANSMLADTCVCCQNAEAVALGAQAVTELLDVLGIELQDRQGAEDDSASEVIALASSLAGYSGSDGEEAIQSLLDCRAAARKEKNFSLADQIRDELGALGYTIEDTPQGARVTRG
;
A
#
# COMPACT_ATOMS: atom_id res chain seq x y z
N LEU A 1 5.63 -18.15 -2.74
CA LEU A 1 5.82 -19.15 -3.79
C LEU A 1 5.15 -20.48 -3.44
N MET A 2 5.53 -21.17 -2.34
CA MET A 2 4.99 -22.51 -1.99
C MET A 2 3.46 -22.52 -1.88
N LEU A 3 2.86 -21.53 -1.27
CA LEU A 3 1.41 -21.41 -1.08
C LEU A 3 0.61 -21.08 -2.35
N GLN A 4 1.29 -20.72 -3.43
CA GLN A 4 0.66 -20.45 -4.75
C GLN A 4 0.41 -21.72 -5.57
N THR A 5 0.89 -22.86 -5.08
CA THR A 5 0.72 -24.16 -5.72
C THR A 5 0.12 -25.12 -4.72
N HIS A 6 -0.84 -25.93 -5.15
CA HIS A 6 -1.43 -26.95 -4.28
C HIS A 6 -0.35 -27.94 -3.83
N TYR A 7 -0.32 -28.31 -2.55
CA TYR A 7 0.75 -29.10 -1.94
C TYR A 7 0.97 -30.50 -2.57
N ARG A 8 -0.04 -31.02 -3.27
CA ARG A 8 0.06 -32.28 -4.04
C ARG A 8 0.60 -32.11 -5.45
N SER A 9 0.74 -30.88 -5.93
CA SER A 9 1.24 -30.59 -7.27
C SER A 9 2.75 -30.39 -7.24
N PRO A 10 3.46 -30.75 -8.30
CA PRO A 10 4.90 -30.46 -8.40
C PRO A 10 5.12 -28.94 -8.40
N LEU A 11 6.06 -28.48 -7.57
CA LEU A 11 6.47 -27.10 -7.51
C LEU A 11 7.63 -26.86 -8.50
N ASP A 12 7.40 -25.96 -9.43
CA ASP A 12 8.47 -25.41 -10.26
C ASP A 12 9.16 -24.27 -9.51
N PHE A 13 10.47 -24.42 -9.32
CA PHE A 13 11.30 -23.42 -8.63
C PHE A 13 12.23 -22.77 -9.65
N SER A 14 11.89 -21.54 -10.06
CA SER A 14 12.66 -20.74 -10.99
C SER A 14 12.76 -19.30 -10.50
N ASP A 15 13.73 -18.54 -11.01
CA ASP A 15 13.89 -17.13 -10.68
C ASP A 15 12.64 -16.31 -11.09
N GLU A 16 12.01 -16.68 -12.20
CA GLU A 16 10.77 -16.04 -12.68
C GLU A 16 9.64 -16.23 -11.66
N ARG A 17 9.48 -17.46 -11.14
CA ARG A 17 8.48 -17.76 -10.12
C ARG A 17 8.73 -17.05 -8.79
N LEU A 18 10.00 -16.84 -8.44
CA LEU A 18 10.37 -16.05 -7.26
C LEU A 18 10.00 -14.57 -7.45
N GLN A 19 10.27 -14.00 -8.63
CA GLN A 19 9.90 -12.63 -8.95
C GLN A 19 8.37 -12.43 -8.96
N GLU A 20 7.61 -13.39 -9.50
CA GLU A 20 6.14 -13.39 -9.44
C GLU A 20 5.65 -13.39 -7.99
N ALA A 21 6.22 -14.25 -7.15
CA ALA A 21 5.84 -14.33 -5.73
C ALA A 21 6.20 -13.04 -4.97
N GLN A 22 7.37 -12.45 -5.26
CA GLN A 22 7.78 -11.16 -4.68
C GLN A 22 6.85 -10.03 -5.12
N SER A 23 6.48 -9.99 -6.40
CA SER A 23 5.54 -9.00 -6.93
C SER A 23 4.14 -9.15 -6.31
N ALA A 24 3.70 -10.41 -6.09
CA ALA A 24 2.44 -10.70 -5.43
C ALA A 24 2.46 -10.22 -3.97
N LEU A 25 3.53 -10.51 -3.22
CA LEU A 25 3.68 -10.02 -1.85
C LEU A 25 3.69 -8.48 -1.80
N GLY A 26 4.43 -7.84 -2.72
CA GLY A 26 4.46 -6.38 -2.84
C GLY A 26 3.08 -5.77 -3.05
N ARG A 27 2.19 -6.41 -3.83
CA ARG A 27 0.81 -5.94 -4.02
C ARG A 27 -0.01 -5.97 -2.72
N LEU A 28 0.15 -7.02 -1.91
CA LEU A 28 -0.52 -7.14 -0.61
C LEU A 28 -0.01 -6.10 0.38
N THR A 29 1.30 -5.95 0.50
CA THR A 29 1.93 -4.92 1.34
C THR A 29 1.49 -3.51 0.93
N ASN A 30 1.51 -3.22 -0.38
CA ASN A 30 1.07 -1.92 -0.89
C ASN A 30 -0.40 -1.65 -0.59
N PHE A 31 -1.27 -2.65 -0.67
CA PHE A 31 -2.69 -2.50 -0.33
C PHE A 31 -2.87 -2.14 1.15
N VAL A 32 -2.22 -2.87 2.06
CA VAL A 32 -2.32 -2.61 3.50
C VAL A 32 -1.79 -1.22 3.83
N ASN A 33 -0.57 -0.89 3.39
CA ASN A 33 0.04 0.42 3.64
C ASN A 33 -0.76 1.57 3.03
N ASN A 34 -1.35 1.37 1.82
CA ASN A 34 -2.23 2.36 1.21
C ASN A 34 -3.48 2.61 2.05
N THR A 35 -4.10 1.54 2.51
CA THR A 35 -5.32 1.63 3.31
C THR A 35 -5.03 2.33 4.64
N GLU A 36 -3.94 1.99 5.32
CA GLU A 36 -3.51 2.64 6.55
C GLU A 36 -3.23 4.13 6.36
N TRP A 37 -2.54 4.48 5.25
CA TRP A 37 -2.30 5.88 4.92
C TRP A 37 -3.59 6.65 4.67
N LEU A 38 -4.53 6.09 3.90
CA LEU A 38 -5.83 6.70 3.62
C LEU A 38 -6.64 6.93 4.91
N CYS A 39 -6.60 5.98 5.84
CA CYS A 39 -7.29 6.09 7.13
C CYS A 39 -6.63 7.11 8.07
N SER A 40 -5.30 7.22 8.02
CA SER A 40 -4.53 8.19 8.81
C SER A 40 -4.62 9.62 8.28
N ASN A 41 -4.96 9.78 6.99
CA ASN A 41 -5.08 11.07 6.31
C ASN A 41 -6.48 11.26 5.72
N PRO A 42 -7.55 11.29 6.57
CA PRO A 42 -8.91 11.32 6.07
C PRO A 42 -9.21 12.64 5.34
N ALA A 43 -9.91 12.52 4.21
CA ALA A 43 -10.40 13.67 3.46
C ALA A 43 -11.46 14.45 4.26
N GLN A 44 -11.53 15.75 4.02
CA GLN A 44 -12.59 16.61 4.58
C GLN A 44 -13.89 16.53 3.79
N GLU A 45 -13.83 16.06 2.55
CA GLU A 45 -14.99 15.91 1.68
C GLU A 45 -15.76 14.63 2.00
N PRO A 46 -17.10 14.62 1.80
CA PRO A 46 -17.88 13.42 2.02
C PRO A 46 -17.50 12.34 1.00
N SER A 47 -17.34 11.12 1.49
CA SER A 47 -17.03 9.97 0.66
C SER A 47 -18.25 9.50 -0.15
N MET A 48 -18.00 9.06 -1.37
CA MET A 48 -18.98 8.37 -2.23
C MET A 48 -18.80 6.83 -2.21
N LEU A 49 -17.97 6.32 -1.31
CA LEU A 49 -17.74 4.87 -1.18
C LEU A 49 -19.03 4.15 -0.75
N ASP A 50 -19.43 3.14 -1.51
CA ASP A 50 -20.49 2.23 -1.11
C ASP A 50 -19.97 1.29 -0.01
N LEU A 51 -20.26 1.65 1.24
CA LEU A 51 -19.83 0.90 2.42
C LEU A 51 -20.44 -0.48 2.52
N ASP A 52 -21.65 -0.67 2.04
CA ASP A 52 -22.31 -1.97 2.09
C ASP A 52 -21.68 -2.92 1.07
N ALA A 53 -21.40 -2.43 -0.15
CA ALA A 53 -20.65 -3.19 -1.15
C ALA A 53 -19.23 -3.53 -0.66
N TYR A 54 -18.54 -2.58 0.00
CA TYR A 54 -17.22 -2.83 0.54
C TYR A 54 -17.20 -3.89 1.65
N ARG A 55 -18.15 -3.83 2.58
CA ARG A 55 -18.31 -4.85 3.63
C ARG A 55 -18.64 -6.20 3.06
N GLN A 56 -19.55 -6.25 2.07
CA GLN A 56 -19.92 -7.49 1.38
C GLN A 56 -18.69 -8.11 0.68
N ALA A 57 -17.82 -7.32 0.09
CA ALA A 57 -16.58 -7.81 -0.50
C ALA A 57 -15.64 -8.44 0.54
N ILE A 58 -15.54 -7.87 1.76
CA ILE A 58 -14.79 -8.47 2.88
C ILE A 58 -15.40 -9.83 3.28
N ASP A 59 -16.72 -9.91 3.44
CA ASP A 59 -17.40 -11.15 3.81
C ASP A 59 -17.21 -12.21 2.73
N THR A 60 -17.36 -11.84 1.46
CA THR A 60 -17.13 -12.74 0.32
C THR A 60 -15.69 -13.28 0.29
N MET A 61 -14.69 -12.43 0.59
CA MET A 61 -13.29 -12.87 0.69
C MET A 61 -13.12 -13.91 1.79
N ARG A 62 -13.70 -13.66 2.99
CA ARG A 62 -13.59 -14.57 4.14
C ARG A 62 -14.26 -15.93 3.84
N ASP A 63 -15.46 -15.90 3.28
CA ASP A 63 -16.20 -17.12 2.92
C ASP A 63 -15.43 -17.93 1.86
N SER A 64 -14.94 -17.28 0.81
CA SER A 64 -14.17 -17.93 -0.25
C SER A 64 -12.83 -18.47 0.26
N PHE A 65 -12.19 -17.78 1.21
CA PHE A 65 -10.97 -18.25 1.86
C PHE A 65 -11.24 -19.55 2.65
N VAL A 66 -12.29 -19.55 3.48
CA VAL A 66 -12.67 -20.73 4.28
C VAL A 66 -13.03 -21.89 3.37
N GLU A 67 -13.84 -21.66 2.32
CA GLU A 67 -14.21 -22.68 1.35
C GLU A 67 -12.98 -23.31 0.69
N ALA A 68 -12.01 -22.50 0.28
CA ALA A 68 -10.76 -22.97 -0.31
C ALA A 68 -9.91 -23.78 0.69
N MET A 69 -9.85 -23.37 1.96
CA MET A 69 -9.10 -24.08 2.98
C MET A 69 -9.77 -25.40 3.40
N ASP A 70 -11.09 -25.45 3.38
CA ASP A 70 -11.88 -26.66 3.62
C ASP A 70 -11.78 -27.66 2.44
N ASP A 71 -11.50 -27.18 1.23
CA ASP A 71 -11.20 -28.00 0.05
C ASP A 71 -9.74 -28.45 0.02
N ASP A 72 -9.39 -29.42 0.88
CA ASP A 72 -8.08 -30.07 0.92
C ASP A 72 -6.90 -29.07 1.10
N PHE A 73 -7.08 -28.04 1.92
CA PHE A 73 -6.07 -27.00 2.15
C PHE A 73 -5.58 -26.34 0.85
N ASN A 74 -6.50 -25.93 0.00
CA ASN A 74 -6.22 -25.24 -1.24
C ASN A 74 -5.73 -23.80 -0.98
N THR A 75 -4.48 -23.67 -0.53
CA THR A 75 -3.85 -22.38 -0.22
C THR A 75 -3.76 -21.46 -1.44
N ALA A 76 -3.66 -22.01 -2.64
CA ALA A 76 -3.67 -21.23 -3.88
C ALA A 76 -5.04 -20.56 -4.11
N GLY A 77 -6.14 -21.31 -3.87
CA GLY A 77 -7.50 -20.75 -3.89
C GLY A 77 -7.72 -19.71 -2.81
N ALA A 78 -7.25 -19.98 -1.59
CA ALA A 78 -7.32 -19.04 -0.46
C ALA A 78 -6.59 -17.73 -0.76
N LEU A 79 -5.38 -17.77 -1.31
CA LEU A 79 -4.67 -16.57 -1.79
C LEU A 79 -5.42 -15.88 -2.93
N GLY A 80 -6.05 -16.65 -3.83
CA GLY A 80 -6.89 -16.12 -4.90
C GLY A 80 -8.04 -15.26 -4.37
N ALA A 81 -8.72 -15.71 -3.30
CA ALA A 81 -9.77 -14.95 -2.64
C ALA A 81 -9.27 -13.60 -2.11
N ILE A 82 -8.10 -13.59 -1.44
CA ILE A 82 -7.48 -12.36 -0.95
C ILE A 82 -7.13 -11.41 -2.11
N PHE A 83 -6.51 -11.90 -3.19
CA PHE A 83 -6.17 -11.05 -4.34
C PHE A 83 -7.38 -10.50 -5.08
N THR A 84 -8.48 -11.25 -5.14
CA THR A 84 -9.75 -10.79 -5.70
C THR A 84 -10.27 -9.59 -4.90
N PHE A 85 -10.36 -9.74 -3.59
CA PHE A 85 -10.76 -8.64 -2.70
C PHE A 85 -9.85 -7.42 -2.84
N VAL A 86 -8.53 -7.60 -2.81
CA VAL A 86 -7.57 -6.49 -2.96
C VAL A 86 -7.78 -5.73 -4.27
N SER A 87 -8.06 -6.45 -5.36
CA SER A 87 -8.36 -5.83 -6.66
C SER A 87 -9.66 -5.04 -6.65
N GLU A 88 -10.73 -5.61 -6.08
CA GLU A 88 -12.04 -4.96 -5.95
C GLU A 88 -11.97 -3.74 -5.03
N ALA A 89 -11.34 -3.89 -3.86
CA ALA A 89 -11.15 -2.81 -2.89
C ALA A 89 -10.35 -1.64 -3.49
N ASN A 90 -9.25 -1.92 -4.19
CA ASN A 90 -8.48 -0.88 -4.88
C ASN A 90 -9.33 -0.16 -5.93
N SER A 91 -10.19 -0.87 -6.67
CA SER A 91 -11.09 -0.25 -7.64
C SER A 91 -12.14 0.64 -6.97
N MET A 92 -12.71 0.20 -5.83
CA MET A 92 -13.68 0.99 -5.07
C MET A 92 -13.03 2.24 -4.45
N LEU A 93 -11.76 2.16 -4.04
CA LEU A 93 -11.02 3.25 -3.40
C LEU A 93 -10.40 4.23 -4.41
N ALA A 94 -10.20 3.84 -5.67
CA ALA A 94 -9.53 4.66 -6.68
C ALA A 94 -10.29 5.96 -7.01
N ASP A 95 -11.62 5.88 -7.08
CA ASP A 95 -12.50 6.97 -7.48
C ASP A 95 -13.18 7.67 -6.30
N THR A 96 -12.82 7.29 -5.05
CA THR A 96 -13.45 7.81 -3.85
C THR A 96 -12.43 8.26 -2.83
N CYS A 97 -12.80 9.25 -2.00
CA CYS A 97 -11.98 9.63 -0.86
C CYS A 97 -12.37 8.84 0.39
N VAL A 98 -11.41 8.58 1.25
CA VAL A 98 -11.64 8.05 2.60
C VAL A 98 -11.77 9.23 3.55
N CYS A 99 -12.94 9.36 4.19
CA CYS A 99 -13.22 10.40 5.19
C CYS A 99 -13.34 9.77 6.59
N CYS A 100 -13.44 10.60 7.63
CA CYS A 100 -13.55 10.11 9.01
C CYS A 100 -14.73 9.15 9.24
N GLN A 101 -15.80 9.23 8.42
CA GLN A 101 -16.99 8.41 8.60
C GLN A 101 -16.83 6.98 8.06
N ASN A 102 -15.96 6.78 7.06
CA ASN A 102 -15.73 5.48 6.44
C ASN A 102 -14.35 4.88 6.70
N ALA A 103 -13.44 5.63 7.33
CA ALA A 103 -12.08 5.19 7.61
C ALA A 103 -12.05 3.86 8.42
N GLU A 104 -12.92 3.73 9.42
CA GLU A 104 -13.02 2.50 10.22
C GLU A 104 -13.42 1.29 9.35
N ALA A 105 -14.41 1.45 8.47
CA ALA A 105 -14.84 0.38 7.59
C ALA A 105 -13.77 0.01 6.56
N VAL A 106 -13.02 0.99 6.07
CA VAL A 106 -11.91 0.78 5.13
C VAL A 106 -10.75 0.06 5.82
N ALA A 107 -10.43 0.43 7.06
CA ALA A 107 -9.40 -0.23 7.87
C ALA A 107 -9.71 -1.71 8.13
N LEU A 108 -10.99 -2.08 8.31
CA LEU A 108 -11.42 -3.48 8.47
C LEU A 108 -11.02 -4.35 7.26
N GLY A 109 -10.96 -3.80 6.06
CA GLY A 109 -10.52 -4.53 4.86
C GLY A 109 -9.03 -4.91 4.94
N ALA A 110 -8.16 -3.97 5.31
CA ALA A 110 -6.74 -4.24 5.50
C ALA A 110 -6.50 -5.21 6.66
N GLN A 111 -7.21 -5.03 7.77
CA GLN A 111 -7.14 -5.94 8.90
C GLN A 111 -7.56 -7.37 8.52
N ALA A 112 -8.66 -7.54 7.79
CA ALA A 112 -9.11 -8.85 7.33
C ALA A 112 -8.08 -9.54 6.41
N VAL A 113 -7.44 -8.80 5.53
CA VAL A 113 -6.35 -9.31 4.68
C VAL A 113 -5.18 -9.78 5.55
N THR A 114 -4.75 -8.98 6.52
CA THR A 114 -3.64 -9.33 7.43
C THR A 114 -3.97 -10.57 8.27
N GLU A 115 -5.19 -10.65 8.82
CA GLU A 115 -5.67 -11.81 9.59
C GLU A 115 -5.62 -13.11 8.75
N LEU A 116 -6.08 -13.07 7.51
CA LEU A 116 -6.08 -14.26 6.63
C LEU A 116 -4.67 -14.64 6.16
N LEU A 117 -3.78 -13.66 5.96
CA LEU A 117 -2.37 -13.92 5.66
C LEU A 117 -1.65 -14.54 6.85
N ASP A 118 -1.97 -14.13 8.07
CA ASP A 118 -1.41 -14.71 9.30
C ASP A 118 -1.80 -16.19 9.46
N VAL A 119 -3.05 -16.56 9.12
CA VAL A 119 -3.47 -17.97 9.04
C VAL A 119 -2.60 -18.79 8.10
N LEU A 120 -2.12 -18.20 7.01
CA LEU A 120 -1.21 -18.83 6.04
C LEU A 120 0.27 -18.74 6.47
N GLY A 121 0.58 -18.10 7.60
CA GLY A 121 1.94 -17.86 8.06
C GLY A 121 2.70 -16.85 7.19
N ILE A 122 2.00 -15.92 6.54
CA ILE A 122 2.60 -14.86 5.74
C ILE A 122 2.60 -13.57 6.56
N GLU A 123 3.76 -13.16 6.99
CA GLU A 123 3.97 -11.86 7.62
C GLU A 123 4.29 -10.82 6.55
N LEU A 124 3.50 -9.74 6.52
CA LEU A 124 3.83 -8.58 5.70
C LEU A 124 4.94 -7.82 6.42
N GLN A 125 6.11 -7.77 5.83
CA GLN A 125 7.20 -6.98 6.39
C GLN A 125 6.89 -5.50 6.19
N ASP A 126 6.81 -4.76 7.29
CA ASP A 126 6.90 -3.31 7.24
C ASP A 126 8.26 -2.95 6.63
N ARG A 127 8.23 -2.37 5.44
CA ARG A 127 9.46 -1.84 4.82
C ARG A 127 10.05 -0.64 5.59
N GLN A 128 9.38 -0.19 6.65
CA GLN A 128 9.87 0.87 7.55
C GLN A 128 11.07 0.46 8.42
N GLY A 129 11.39 -0.85 8.51
CA GLY A 129 12.47 -1.35 9.38
C GLY A 129 13.78 -1.75 8.68
N ALA A 130 13.94 -1.55 7.38
CA ALA A 130 15.25 -1.63 6.76
C ALA A 130 16.05 -0.39 7.21
N GLU A 131 17.07 -0.57 8.03
CA GLU A 131 18.08 0.45 8.33
C GLU A 131 18.56 1.02 7.00
N ASP A 132 18.11 2.23 6.71
CA ASP A 132 18.06 2.72 5.35
C ASP A 132 19.22 3.68 5.13
N ASP A 133 20.22 3.23 4.40
CA ASP A 133 21.27 4.11 3.87
C ASP A 133 20.67 5.31 3.11
N SER A 134 19.42 5.16 2.59
CA SER A 134 18.71 6.24 1.89
C SER A 134 18.01 7.23 2.83
N ALA A 135 17.78 6.91 4.10
CA ALA A 135 17.20 7.88 5.04
C ALA A 135 18.09 9.11 5.19
N SER A 136 19.41 8.91 5.24
CA SER A 136 20.37 10.02 5.29
C SER A 136 20.36 10.88 4.01
N GLU A 137 20.15 10.26 2.85
CA GLU A 137 20.07 10.97 1.56
C GLU A 137 18.75 11.77 1.45
N VAL A 138 17.64 11.20 1.91
CA VAL A 138 16.34 11.88 1.97
C VAL A 138 16.39 13.07 2.92
N ILE A 139 17.00 12.92 4.11
CA ILE A 139 17.18 14.01 5.07
C ILE A 139 18.05 15.13 4.46
N ALA A 140 19.13 14.79 3.77
CA ALA A 140 19.98 15.77 3.09
C ALA A 140 19.21 16.51 1.98
N LEU A 141 18.38 15.78 1.21
CA LEU A 141 17.52 16.35 0.17
C LEU A 141 16.48 17.30 0.79
N ALA A 142 15.79 16.90 1.84
CA ALA A 142 14.81 17.70 2.55
C ALA A 142 15.44 18.96 3.18
N SER A 143 16.64 18.82 3.70
CA SER A 143 17.39 19.96 4.23
C SER A 143 17.72 21.00 3.15
N SER A 144 18.08 20.54 1.94
CA SER A 144 18.47 21.42 0.83
C SER A 144 17.27 22.10 0.14
N LEU A 145 16.14 21.38 -0.05
CA LEU A 145 15.01 21.86 -0.84
C LEU A 145 13.84 22.38 0.00
N ALA A 146 13.61 21.78 1.17
CA ALA A 146 12.51 22.10 2.06
C ALA A 146 12.93 22.81 3.36
N GLY A 147 14.27 22.96 3.61
CA GLY A 147 14.78 23.60 4.82
C GLY A 147 14.57 22.73 6.08
N TYR A 148 14.40 21.44 5.92
CA TYR A 148 14.23 20.50 7.03
C TYR A 148 15.50 20.38 7.86
N SER A 149 15.39 20.39 9.20
CA SER A 149 16.52 20.33 10.13
C SER A 149 16.42 19.16 11.13
N GLY A 150 15.45 18.25 10.96
CA GLY A 150 15.30 17.06 11.78
C GLY A 150 16.22 15.93 11.35
N SER A 151 16.10 14.78 12.01
CA SER A 151 16.86 13.56 11.74
C SER A 151 15.98 12.35 11.40
N ASP A 152 14.68 12.58 11.22
CA ASP A 152 13.70 11.55 10.87
C ASP A 152 13.43 11.54 9.37
N GLY A 153 13.54 10.35 8.75
CA GLY A 153 13.37 10.19 7.31
C GLY A 153 11.92 10.36 6.85
N GLU A 154 10.94 9.97 7.68
CA GLU A 154 9.51 10.13 7.34
C GLU A 154 9.10 11.60 7.42
N GLU A 155 9.52 12.30 8.48
CA GLU A 155 9.30 13.75 8.59
C GLU A 155 9.98 14.51 7.46
N ALA A 156 11.16 14.07 7.02
CA ALA A 156 11.87 14.63 5.89
C ALA A 156 11.09 14.47 4.58
N ILE A 157 10.53 13.28 4.33
CA ILE A 157 9.65 13.02 3.17
C ILE A 157 8.40 13.91 3.24
N GLN A 158 7.76 13.99 4.40
CA GLN A 158 6.56 14.84 4.57
C GLN A 158 6.89 16.32 4.30
N SER A 159 8.03 16.81 4.78
CA SER A 159 8.49 18.17 4.52
C SER A 159 8.71 18.44 3.02
N LEU A 160 9.25 17.47 2.28
CA LEU A 160 9.40 17.56 0.82
C LEU A 160 8.04 17.57 0.09
N LEU A 161 7.08 16.78 0.54
CA LEU A 161 5.72 16.77 -0.02
C LEU A 161 5.02 18.10 0.21
N ASP A 162 5.12 18.68 1.41
CA ASP A 162 4.55 19.99 1.74
C ASP A 162 5.18 21.11 0.92
N CYS A 163 6.51 21.08 0.76
CA CYS A 163 7.24 22.01 -0.10
C CYS A 163 6.80 21.88 -1.57
N ARG A 164 6.65 20.65 -2.08
CA ARG A 164 6.13 20.41 -3.44
C ARG A 164 4.70 20.94 -3.60
N ALA A 165 3.83 20.70 -2.62
CA ALA A 165 2.45 21.20 -2.66
C ALA A 165 2.40 22.74 -2.65
N ALA A 166 3.22 23.40 -1.86
CA ALA A 166 3.37 24.85 -1.86
C ALA A 166 3.89 25.37 -3.20
N ALA A 167 4.94 24.75 -3.74
CA ALA A 167 5.50 25.10 -5.05
C ALA A 167 4.47 25.01 -6.18
N ARG A 168 3.61 23.97 -6.18
CA ARG A 168 2.52 23.82 -7.16
C ARG A 168 1.46 24.94 -7.01
N LYS A 169 1.11 25.33 -5.78
CA LYS A 169 0.17 26.45 -5.52
C LYS A 169 0.74 27.77 -6.02
N GLU A 170 2.03 27.99 -5.88
CA GLU A 170 2.76 29.17 -6.35
C GLU A 170 3.10 29.12 -7.86
N LYS A 171 2.72 28.03 -8.55
CA LYS A 171 3.05 27.77 -9.95
C LYS A 171 4.55 27.65 -10.23
N ASN A 172 5.34 27.33 -9.20
CA ASN A 172 6.76 26.99 -9.33
C ASN A 172 6.92 25.51 -9.68
N PHE A 173 6.56 25.15 -10.91
CA PHE A 173 6.59 23.76 -11.38
C PHE A 173 7.99 23.19 -11.43
N SER A 174 9.01 24.05 -11.63
CA SER A 174 10.41 23.61 -11.65
C SER A 174 10.86 22.96 -10.33
N LEU A 175 10.50 23.58 -9.19
CA LEU A 175 10.81 23.03 -7.88
C LEU A 175 9.98 21.77 -7.59
N ALA A 176 8.72 21.76 -7.99
CA ALA A 176 7.85 20.58 -7.80
C ALA A 176 8.33 19.38 -8.60
N ASP A 177 8.81 19.55 -9.82
CA ASP A 177 9.37 18.51 -10.66
C ASP A 177 10.74 18.05 -10.14
N GLN A 178 11.59 18.99 -9.67
CA GLN A 178 12.87 18.64 -9.06
C GLN A 178 12.68 17.72 -7.84
N ILE A 179 11.76 18.04 -6.92
CA ILE A 179 11.48 17.20 -5.75
C ILE A 179 11.04 15.80 -6.18
N ARG A 180 10.18 15.71 -7.21
CA ARG A 180 9.72 14.42 -7.72
C ARG A 180 10.86 13.59 -8.31
N ASP A 181 11.70 14.21 -9.12
CA ASP A 181 12.76 13.53 -9.85
C ASP A 181 13.88 13.10 -8.89
N GLU A 182 14.23 13.92 -7.89
CA GLU A 182 15.22 13.58 -6.85
C GLU A 182 14.71 12.44 -5.95
N LEU A 183 13.44 12.48 -5.51
CA LEU A 183 12.83 11.37 -4.77
C LEU A 183 12.76 10.10 -5.64
N GLY A 184 12.46 10.25 -6.94
CA GLY A 184 12.49 9.15 -7.91
C GLY A 184 13.87 8.51 -8.03
N ALA A 185 14.94 9.29 -8.01
CA ALA A 185 16.32 8.79 -8.03
C ALA A 185 16.67 7.98 -6.77
N LEU A 186 16.05 8.29 -5.62
CA LEU A 186 16.18 7.56 -4.36
C LEU A 186 15.23 6.33 -4.25
N GLY A 187 14.50 6.00 -5.35
CA GLY A 187 13.58 4.87 -5.39
C GLY A 187 12.19 5.15 -4.80
N TYR A 188 11.84 6.42 -4.60
CA TYR A 188 10.51 6.81 -4.13
C TYR A 188 9.63 7.28 -5.29
N THR A 189 8.39 6.81 -5.32
CA THR A 189 7.39 7.25 -6.30
C THR A 189 6.34 8.11 -5.62
N ILE A 190 6.07 9.30 -6.18
CA ILE A 190 5.03 10.20 -5.68
C ILE A 190 3.76 9.98 -6.48
N GLU A 191 2.67 9.64 -5.78
CA GLU A 191 1.33 9.52 -6.32
C GLU A 191 0.47 10.68 -5.82
N ASP A 192 -0.13 11.44 -6.74
CA ASP A 192 -1.08 12.49 -6.38
C ASP A 192 -2.47 11.85 -6.19
N THR A 193 -2.97 11.83 -4.95
CA THR A 193 -4.30 11.32 -4.61
C THR A 193 -5.26 12.47 -4.29
N PRO A 194 -6.58 12.25 -4.31
CA PRO A 194 -7.56 13.28 -3.86
C PRO A 194 -7.33 13.75 -2.43
N GLN A 195 -6.64 12.97 -1.60
CA GLN A 195 -6.34 13.26 -0.20
C GLN A 195 -4.97 13.93 0.00
N GLY A 196 -4.17 14.05 -1.04
CA GLY A 196 -2.82 14.63 -1.01
C GLY A 196 -1.80 13.81 -1.77
N ALA A 197 -0.56 14.26 -1.76
CA ALA A 197 0.55 13.51 -2.35
C ALA A 197 0.97 12.38 -1.41
N ARG A 198 1.07 11.18 -1.95
CA ARG A 198 1.55 9.98 -1.26
C ARG A 198 2.89 9.56 -1.84
N VAL A 199 3.78 9.08 -0.98
CA VAL A 199 5.06 8.50 -1.39
C VAL A 199 5.03 7.00 -1.17
N THR A 200 5.40 6.25 -2.18
CA THR A 200 5.64 4.81 -2.10
C THR A 200 7.06 4.51 -2.52
N ARG A 201 7.70 3.55 -1.88
CA ARG A 201 9.02 3.08 -2.29
C ARG A 201 8.89 1.89 -3.23
N GLY A 202 9.55 1.96 -4.40
CA GLY A 202 9.56 0.91 -5.41
C GLY A 202 10.42 -0.31 -5.04
#